data_ebe36133efadc06bdaf2a867310c1b0e
#
_entry.id   ebe36133efadc06bdaf2a867310c1b0e
#
_cell.length_a   1.000
_cell.length_b   1.000
_cell.length_c   1.000
_cell.angle_alpha   90.00
_cell.angle_beta   90.00
_cell.angle_gamma   90.00
#
_symmetry.space_group_name_H-M   'P 1'
#
loop_
_entity.id
_entity.type
_entity.pdbx_description
1 polymer ?
#
loop_
_entity_poly.entity_id
_entity_poly.type
_entity_poly.pdbx_seq_one_letter_code
_entity_poly.pdbx_strand_id
1 'polypeptide(L)'
;MDEREVYVPQTGNTQAKTALLRRQLNLRDTFFMSFGGQSPLLSILTYGAAVLAFMGYLSPVALALGTLLVLLNGFVVQRLSNRFTSTGGYYTYAFNALSQRVGLQTGWMYMFYSVLYGCAYVAGSAFLLNYVLGLPVLLGAVLVLVPSSTLVLLGVKPSSKYAVVAGVFELLVILSVFLGTVYLAHFHFYNPGSYVGGANTSKLALGILLGASIPTGYGSVAPVSGEVVDAEKVVGRVMILVIVVGGGLAALLVYGFMNLSVVSGTPFLTEGGAPIVHFFSHYFGYAATLLLIFAAINDGVLATVAFTTASSRTLFQMGADRVLPHRLSSLRNGKPLNAMLTVVIAYFAVSLLVLVRLQAFTAFVALGIASALASLFIHIAANASLFRLSLKRVTRRVSVGLSDLTSTLGEIPLAFVATAFSALDLVYSVLSAVPIYVYIFFAWIIAGYIYADAKEILGESDQNTHGEGRNE
;
A
#
# COMPACT_ATOMS: atom_id res chain seq x y z
N MET A 1 -27.72 26.40 -0.83
CA MET A 1 -28.12 25.13 -1.48
C MET A 1 -26.87 24.55 -2.13
N ASP A 2 -26.31 23.55 -1.50
CA ASP A 2 -24.99 23.01 -1.80
C ASP A 2 -25.20 21.78 -2.72
N GLU A 3 -25.32 22.02 -4.02
CA GLU A 3 -25.39 20.96 -5.04
C GLU A 3 -23.99 20.38 -5.28
N ARG A 4 -23.54 19.57 -4.34
CA ARG A 4 -22.48 18.60 -4.60
C ARG A 4 -23.09 17.45 -5.39
N GLU A 5 -22.98 17.50 -6.73
CA GLU A 5 -23.27 16.36 -7.55
C GLU A 5 -22.42 15.16 -7.09
N VAL A 6 -23.02 14.30 -6.28
CA VAL A 6 -22.54 12.94 -6.09
C VAL A 6 -22.67 12.27 -7.46
N TYR A 7 -21.55 11.96 -8.11
CA TYR A 7 -21.54 11.25 -9.37
C TYR A 7 -22.20 9.88 -9.18
N VAL A 8 -23.46 9.77 -9.57
CA VAL A 8 -24.17 8.51 -9.72
C VAL A 8 -23.92 8.05 -11.17
N PRO A 9 -23.34 6.88 -11.40
CA PRO A 9 -23.14 6.38 -12.76
C PRO A 9 -24.50 6.26 -13.46
N GLN A 10 -24.71 7.02 -14.53
CA GLN A 10 -25.84 6.83 -15.44
C GLN A 10 -25.49 5.64 -16.37
N THR A 11 -25.74 4.44 -15.91
CA THR A 11 -25.91 3.28 -16.79
C THR A 11 -27.39 3.11 -17.03
N GLY A 12 -27.79 3.22 -18.28
CA GLY A 12 -29.15 3.02 -18.71
C GLY A 12 -29.71 1.67 -18.25
N ASN A 13 -30.94 1.74 -17.78
CA ASN A 13 -31.96 0.67 -17.59
C ASN A 13 -31.45 -0.71 -17.14
N THR A 14 -31.55 -0.93 -15.93
CA THR A 14 -32.00 -2.04 -15.06
C THR A 14 -31.26 -1.89 -13.72
N GLN A 15 -31.91 -1.26 -12.75
CA GLN A 15 -31.44 -1.28 -11.35
C GLN A 15 -31.53 -2.72 -10.81
N ALA A 16 -30.54 -3.55 -11.14
CA ALA A 16 -30.14 -4.58 -10.20
C ALA A 16 -29.61 -3.83 -8.98
N LYS A 17 -30.32 -3.87 -7.86
CA LYS A 17 -29.84 -3.37 -6.55
C LYS A 17 -28.47 -4.00 -6.30
N THR A 18 -27.39 -3.29 -6.64
CA THR A 18 -26.03 -3.72 -6.34
C THR A 18 -25.99 -3.79 -4.82
N ALA A 19 -25.81 -4.99 -4.27
CA ALA A 19 -25.78 -5.20 -2.83
C ALA A 19 -24.61 -4.37 -2.27
N LEU A 20 -24.91 -3.31 -1.54
CA LEU A 20 -23.92 -2.40 -0.96
C LEU A 20 -23.35 -3.01 0.32
N LEU A 21 -22.04 -2.89 0.49
CA LEU A 21 -21.39 -3.21 1.75
C LEU A 21 -21.82 -2.21 2.82
N ARG A 22 -22.01 -2.71 4.07
CA ARG A 22 -22.47 -1.88 5.17
C ARG A 22 -21.37 -0.94 5.67
N ARG A 23 -21.63 0.37 5.72
CA ARG A 23 -20.74 1.36 6.35
C ARG A 23 -20.73 1.17 7.86
N GLN A 24 -19.54 0.90 8.43
CA GLN A 24 -19.38 0.59 9.85
C GLN A 24 -18.00 0.97 10.43
N LEU A 25 -17.07 1.44 9.60
CA LEU A 25 -15.74 1.89 10.03
C LEU A 25 -15.77 3.38 10.29
N ASN A 26 -15.34 3.79 11.49
CA ASN A 26 -15.14 5.19 11.85
C ASN A 26 -13.71 5.65 11.52
N LEU A 27 -13.37 6.91 11.80
CA LEU A 27 -12.05 7.49 11.55
C LEU A 27 -10.92 6.69 12.22
N ARG A 28 -11.09 6.28 13.49
CA ARG A 28 -10.08 5.51 14.23
C ARG A 28 -9.87 4.12 13.60
N ASP A 29 -10.96 3.42 13.29
CA ASP A 29 -10.90 2.10 12.66
C ASP A 29 -10.16 2.19 11.31
N THR A 30 -10.50 3.20 10.51
CA THR A 30 -9.91 3.46 9.19
C THR A 30 -8.43 3.82 9.31
N PHE A 31 -8.06 4.66 10.30
CA PHE A 31 -6.67 5.03 10.55
C PHE A 31 -5.80 3.81 10.86
N PHE A 32 -6.18 2.99 11.82
CA PHE A 32 -5.38 1.85 12.22
C PHE A 32 -5.36 0.73 11.16
N MET A 33 -6.41 0.56 10.37
CA MET A 33 -6.38 -0.34 9.22
C MET A 33 -5.40 0.15 8.14
N SER A 34 -5.38 1.44 7.86
CA SER A 34 -4.43 2.05 6.91
C SER A 34 -3.00 2.03 7.44
N PHE A 35 -2.82 2.33 8.73
CA PHE A 35 -1.52 2.27 9.43
C PHE A 35 -0.95 0.86 9.43
N GLY A 36 -1.77 -0.15 9.73
CA GLY A 36 -1.38 -1.55 9.62
C GLY A 36 -1.03 -1.97 8.18
N GLY A 37 -1.70 -1.38 7.16
CA GLY A 37 -1.33 -1.57 5.75
C GLY A 37 0.05 -0.97 5.42
N GLN A 38 0.48 0.08 6.12
CA GLN A 38 1.81 0.67 5.98
C GLN A 38 2.89 -0.16 6.69
N SER A 39 2.53 -0.81 7.82
CA SER A 39 3.43 -1.71 8.57
C SER A 39 4.77 -1.05 8.94
N PRO A 40 4.77 0.06 9.71
CA PRO A 40 5.96 0.87 9.90
C PRO A 40 7.12 0.15 10.57
N LEU A 41 6.87 -0.60 11.64
CA LEU A 41 7.93 -1.25 12.40
C LEU A 41 8.63 -2.35 11.58
N LEU A 42 7.86 -3.25 10.97
CA LEU A 42 8.43 -4.30 10.12
C LEU A 42 9.13 -3.71 8.89
N SER A 43 8.61 -2.63 8.32
CA SER A 43 9.25 -1.88 7.23
C SER A 43 10.59 -1.28 7.66
N ILE A 44 10.70 -0.72 8.87
CA ILE A 44 11.95 -0.19 9.40
C ILE A 44 12.97 -1.31 9.58
N LEU A 45 12.57 -2.45 10.14
CA LEU A 45 13.48 -3.58 10.39
C LEU A 45 13.98 -4.25 9.09
N THR A 46 13.28 -4.04 7.97
CA THR A 46 13.58 -4.64 6.66
C THR A 46 14.07 -3.60 5.64
N TYR A 47 13.19 -2.75 5.10
CA TYR A 47 13.58 -1.68 4.16
C TYR A 47 14.50 -0.64 4.80
N GLY A 48 14.26 -0.30 6.08
CA GLY A 48 15.11 0.60 6.83
C GLY A 48 16.56 0.11 6.91
N ALA A 49 16.76 -1.20 7.05
CA ALA A 49 18.10 -1.80 7.00
C ALA A 49 18.81 -1.56 5.66
N ALA A 50 18.06 -1.63 4.53
CA ALA A 50 18.62 -1.31 3.22
C ALA A 50 18.96 0.19 3.10
N VAL A 51 18.09 1.09 3.57
CA VAL A 51 18.39 2.53 3.59
C VAL A 51 19.65 2.81 4.41
N LEU A 52 19.82 2.15 5.56
CA LEU A 52 21.02 2.27 6.39
C LEU A 52 22.29 1.85 5.64
N ALA A 53 22.25 0.76 4.91
CA ALA A 53 23.40 0.26 4.15
C ALA A 53 23.85 1.24 3.03
N PHE A 54 22.90 1.96 2.40
CA PHE A 54 23.21 2.91 1.33
C PHE A 54 23.54 4.31 1.82
N MET A 55 22.86 4.78 2.88
CA MET A 55 22.89 6.17 3.33
C MET A 55 23.68 6.41 4.61
N GLY A 56 23.94 5.35 5.39
CA GLY A 56 24.62 5.48 6.69
C GLY A 56 23.92 6.55 7.55
N TYR A 57 24.68 7.53 8.02
CA TYR A 57 24.19 8.61 8.89
C TYR A 57 23.18 9.57 8.25
N LEU A 58 22.99 9.53 6.94
CA LEU A 58 21.96 10.29 6.22
C LEU A 58 20.61 9.54 6.09
N SER A 59 20.53 8.32 6.59
CA SER A 59 19.29 7.51 6.49
C SER A 59 18.03 8.20 6.99
N PRO A 60 18.02 8.91 8.13
CA PRO A 60 16.82 9.61 8.58
C PRO A 60 16.35 10.71 7.61
N VAL A 61 17.31 11.41 6.99
CA VAL A 61 17.01 12.44 5.99
C VAL A 61 16.40 11.81 4.74
N ALA A 62 16.97 10.70 4.27
CA ALA A 62 16.44 9.96 3.12
C ALA A 62 15.00 9.48 3.37
N LEU A 63 14.70 8.96 4.58
CA LEU A 63 13.36 8.55 4.98
C LEU A 63 12.37 9.73 5.04
N ALA A 64 12.79 10.86 5.59
CA ALA A 64 11.96 12.07 5.64
C ALA A 64 11.65 12.58 4.22
N LEU A 65 12.64 12.65 3.33
CA LEU A 65 12.45 13.05 1.94
C LEU A 65 11.61 12.05 1.16
N GLY A 66 11.82 10.74 1.37
CA GLY A 66 10.97 9.68 0.80
C GLY A 66 9.50 9.82 1.23
N THR A 67 9.27 10.14 2.51
CA THR A 67 7.91 10.42 3.03
C THR A 67 7.26 11.61 2.33
N LEU A 68 8.01 12.70 2.09
CA LEU A 68 7.51 13.86 1.34
C LEU A 68 7.14 13.51 -0.11
N LEU A 69 7.92 12.65 -0.77
CA LEU A 69 7.59 12.17 -2.12
C LEU A 69 6.28 11.35 -2.13
N VAL A 70 6.09 10.47 -1.15
CA VAL A 70 4.85 9.67 -1.03
C VAL A 70 3.64 10.58 -0.76
N LEU A 71 3.81 11.68 -0.04
CA LEU A 71 2.75 12.67 0.20
C LEU A 71 2.19 13.26 -1.10
N LEU A 72 2.97 13.41 -2.15
CA LEU A 72 2.47 13.89 -3.46
C LEU A 72 1.39 12.96 -4.00
N ASN A 73 1.66 11.65 -4.06
CA ASN A 73 0.67 10.65 -4.45
C ASN A 73 -0.48 10.58 -3.43
N GLY A 74 -0.18 10.71 -2.14
CA GLY A 74 -1.17 10.77 -1.06
C GLY A 74 -2.21 11.87 -1.28
N PHE A 75 -1.79 13.09 -1.62
CA PHE A 75 -2.69 14.20 -1.93
C PHE A 75 -3.54 13.95 -3.18
N VAL A 76 -3.00 13.32 -4.21
CA VAL A 76 -3.78 12.92 -5.40
C VAL A 76 -4.88 11.93 -5.01
N VAL A 77 -4.52 10.86 -4.28
CA VAL A 77 -5.47 9.84 -3.86
C VAL A 77 -6.50 10.41 -2.87
N GLN A 78 -6.11 11.36 -2.00
CA GLN A 78 -7.04 12.10 -1.16
C GLN A 78 -8.10 12.84 -1.99
N ARG A 79 -7.71 13.57 -3.03
CA ARG A 79 -8.63 14.27 -3.91
C ARG A 79 -9.59 13.33 -4.63
N LEU A 80 -9.11 12.16 -5.02
CA LEU A 80 -9.93 11.13 -5.67
C LEU A 80 -10.88 10.46 -4.67
N SER A 81 -10.42 10.09 -3.47
CA SER A 81 -11.26 9.45 -2.45
C SER A 81 -12.39 10.36 -1.93
N ASN A 82 -12.17 11.68 -1.93
CA ASN A 82 -13.22 12.65 -1.61
C ASN A 82 -14.33 12.71 -2.68
N ARG A 83 -14.06 12.21 -3.89
CA ARG A 83 -15.03 12.19 -5.03
C ARG A 83 -15.64 10.83 -5.24
N PHE A 84 -14.91 9.76 -4.95
CA PHE A 84 -15.31 8.38 -5.17
C PHE A 84 -15.32 7.63 -3.83
N THR A 85 -16.48 7.51 -3.24
CA THR A 85 -16.68 6.88 -1.92
C THR A 85 -17.17 5.43 -2.01
N SER A 86 -17.21 4.88 -3.22
CA SER A 86 -17.56 3.48 -3.46
C SER A 86 -16.38 2.55 -3.18
N THR A 87 -16.66 1.26 -3.08
CA THR A 87 -15.67 0.20 -2.96
C THR A 87 -14.79 0.12 -4.21
N GLY A 88 -13.58 -0.42 -4.09
CA GLY A 88 -12.68 -0.70 -5.22
C GLY A 88 -11.48 0.24 -5.37
N GLY A 89 -11.51 1.44 -4.75
CA GLY A 89 -10.36 2.35 -4.68
C GLY A 89 -9.77 2.71 -6.04
N TYR A 90 -8.48 2.44 -6.25
CA TYR A 90 -7.74 2.79 -7.48
C TYR A 90 -8.41 2.28 -8.76
N TYR A 91 -8.98 1.06 -8.72
CA TYR A 91 -9.80 0.53 -9.80
C TYR A 91 -10.95 1.49 -10.15
N THR A 92 -11.73 1.87 -9.14
CA THR A 92 -12.91 2.74 -9.31
C THR A 92 -12.51 4.12 -9.83
N TYR A 93 -11.37 4.66 -9.38
CA TYR A 93 -10.87 5.96 -9.85
C TYR A 93 -10.57 5.93 -11.35
N ALA A 94 -9.80 4.94 -11.80
CA ALA A 94 -9.45 4.80 -13.22
C ALA A 94 -10.65 4.43 -14.09
N PHE A 95 -11.53 3.55 -13.61
CA PHE A 95 -12.72 3.10 -14.31
C PHE A 95 -13.67 4.26 -14.64
N ASN A 96 -13.93 5.13 -13.65
CA ASN A 96 -14.85 6.26 -13.83
C ASN A 96 -14.19 7.51 -14.44
N ALA A 97 -12.91 7.74 -14.20
CA ALA A 97 -12.24 8.95 -14.67
C ALA A 97 -11.63 8.79 -16.06
N LEU A 98 -11.11 7.61 -16.41
CA LEU A 98 -10.41 7.36 -17.67
C LEU A 98 -11.25 6.52 -18.63
N SER A 99 -11.28 5.21 -18.45
CA SER A 99 -12.11 4.28 -19.22
C SER A 99 -12.27 2.94 -18.51
N GLN A 100 -13.24 2.13 -18.93
CA GLN A 100 -13.45 0.78 -18.39
C GLN A 100 -12.22 -0.11 -18.60
N ARG A 101 -11.56 -0.04 -19.75
CA ARG A 101 -10.36 -0.80 -20.08
C ARG A 101 -9.17 -0.41 -19.16
N VAL A 102 -8.93 0.88 -18.97
CA VAL A 102 -7.88 1.36 -18.04
C VAL A 102 -8.23 1.04 -16.60
N GLY A 103 -9.53 1.11 -16.23
CA GLY A 103 -10.01 0.68 -14.93
C GLY A 103 -9.72 -0.80 -14.68
N LEU A 104 -10.08 -1.68 -15.63
CA LEU A 104 -9.77 -3.11 -15.54
C LEU A 104 -8.27 -3.34 -15.32
N GLN A 105 -7.43 -2.72 -16.16
CA GLN A 105 -5.98 -2.86 -16.05
C GLN A 105 -5.45 -2.33 -14.70
N THR A 106 -6.00 -1.22 -14.21
CA THR A 106 -5.63 -0.68 -12.88
C THR A 106 -6.02 -1.63 -11.75
N GLY A 107 -7.24 -2.22 -11.81
CA GLY A 107 -7.68 -3.21 -10.84
C GLY A 107 -6.86 -4.50 -10.90
N TRP A 108 -6.51 -4.96 -12.10
CA TRP A 108 -5.65 -6.12 -12.33
C TRP A 108 -4.26 -5.91 -11.72
N MET A 109 -3.66 -4.74 -11.94
CA MET A 109 -2.38 -4.35 -11.35
C MET A 109 -2.49 -4.13 -9.84
N TYR A 110 -3.62 -3.64 -9.34
CA TYR A 110 -3.85 -3.53 -7.91
C TYR A 110 -3.89 -4.90 -7.22
N MET A 111 -4.47 -5.90 -7.85
CA MET A 111 -4.44 -7.29 -7.33
C MET A 111 -3.01 -7.82 -7.24
N PHE A 112 -2.20 -7.60 -8.26
CA PHE A 112 -0.79 -7.99 -8.25
C PHE A 112 -0.03 -7.26 -7.13
N TYR A 113 -0.14 -5.93 -7.07
CA TYR A 113 0.46 -5.12 -6.03
C TYR A 113 0.09 -5.61 -4.63
N SER A 114 -1.19 -5.70 -4.36
CA SER A 114 -1.70 -5.95 -3.01
C SER A 114 -1.40 -7.37 -2.50
N VAL A 115 -1.47 -8.37 -3.37
CA VAL A 115 -1.12 -9.76 -3.01
C VAL A 115 0.38 -9.88 -2.76
N LEU A 116 1.23 -9.37 -3.66
CA LEU A 116 2.68 -9.48 -3.49
C LEU A 116 3.19 -8.66 -2.30
N TYR A 117 2.63 -7.47 -2.07
CA TYR A 117 3.00 -6.64 -0.94
C TYR A 117 2.70 -7.35 0.39
N GLY A 118 1.48 -7.87 0.58
CA GLY A 118 1.17 -8.61 1.81
C GLY A 118 1.98 -9.90 1.95
N CYS A 119 2.23 -10.64 0.85
CA CYS A 119 3.11 -11.82 0.88
C CYS A 119 4.56 -11.45 1.23
N ALA A 120 5.04 -10.25 0.85
CA ALA A 120 6.35 -9.76 1.28
C ALA A 120 6.40 -9.62 2.81
N TYR A 121 5.37 -9.07 3.44
CA TYR A 121 5.33 -8.94 4.90
C TYR A 121 5.18 -10.29 5.62
N VAL A 122 4.52 -11.27 5.01
CA VAL A 122 4.56 -12.67 5.50
C VAL A 122 5.98 -13.22 5.46
N ALA A 123 6.71 -13.00 4.37
CA ALA A 123 8.10 -13.44 4.23
C ALA A 123 9.05 -12.70 5.19
N GLY A 124 8.89 -11.38 5.36
CA GLY A 124 9.65 -10.56 6.30
C GLY A 124 9.43 -11.00 7.76
N SER A 125 8.20 -11.27 8.14
CA SER A 125 7.86 -11.82 9.45
C SER A 125 8.47 -13.20 9.67
N ALA A 126 8.37 -14.10 8.68
CA ALA A 126 8.96 -15.43 8.74
C ALA A 126 10.50 -15.36 8.84
N PHE A 127 11.13 -14.39 8.15
CA PHE A 127 12.57 -14.11 8.27
C PHE A 127 12.93 -13.71 9.69
N LEU A 128 12.24 -12.77 10.31
CA LEU A 128 12.54 -12.31 11.66
C LEU A 128 12.34 -13.42 12.71
N LEU A 129 11.27 -14.20 12.58
CA LEU A 129 11.02 -15.37 13.45
C LEU A 129 12.12 -16.41 13.32
N ASN A 130 12.58 -16.69 12.11
CA ASN A 130 13.69 -17.60 11.88
C ASN A 130 15.00 -17.04 12.45
N TYR A 131 15.30 -15.75 12.21
CA TYR A 131 16.54 -15.10 12.63
C TYR A 131 16.70 -15.03 14.15
N VAL A 132 15.62 -14.68 14.88
CA VAL A 132 15.69 -14.45 16.34
C VAL A 132 15.35 -15.72 17.13
N LEU A 133 14.37 -16.51 16.69
CA LEU A 133 13.86 -17.67 17.43
C LEU A 133 14.27 -19.01 16.83
N GLY A 134 14.94 -19.04 15.65
CA GLY A 134 15.29 -20.27 14.97
C GLY A 134 14.11 -21.07 14.41
N LEU A 135 12.91 -20.47 14.35
CA LEU A 135 11.72 -21.16 13.88
C LEU A 135 11.83 -21.50 12.38
N PRO A 136 11.32 -22.66 11.94
CA PRO A 136 11.22 -22.97 10.51
C PRO A 136 10.45 -21.89 9.75
N VAL A 137 11.00 -21.43 8.62
CA VAL A 137 10.44 -20.29 7.83
C VAL A 137 8.97 -20.52 7.45
N LEU A 138 8.60 -21.74 7.03
CA LEU A 138 7.21 -22.06 6.67
C LEU A 138 6.28 -21.98 7.88
N LEU A 139 6.74 -22.38 9.07
CA LEU A 139 5.97 -22.22 10.30
C LEU A 139 5.76 -20.74 10.61
N GLY A 140 6.82 -19.92 10.50
CA GLY A 140 6.73 -18.47 10.65
C GLY A 140 5.69 -17.84 9.70
N ALA A 141 5.67 -18.27 8.44
CA ALA A 141 4.68 -17.81 7.48
C ALA A 141 3.25 -18.21 7.86
N VAL A 142 3.03 -19.45 8.31
CA VAL A 142 1.71 -19.94 8.76
C VAL A 142 1.22 -19.17 9.98
N LEU A 143 2.12 -18.83 10.92
CA LEU A 143 1.79 -18.03 12.10
C LEU A 143 1.30 -16.60 11.76
N VAL A 144 1.61 -16.09 10.58
CA VAL A 144 1.06 -14.81 10.07
C VAL A 144 -0.19 -15.04 9.22
N LEU A 145 -0.15 -16.01 8.29
CA LEU A 145 -1.23 -16.26 7.33
C LEU A 145 -2.53 -16.71 7.99
N VAL A 146 -2.45 -17.61 8.99
CA VAL A 146 -3.65 -18.17 9.63
C VAL A 146 -4.43 -17.11 10.42
N PRO A 147 -3.83 -16.34 11.35
CA PRO A 147 -4.57 -15.31 12.08
C PRO A 147 -5.07 -14.19 11.15
N SER A 148 -4.26 -13.77 10.17
CA SER A 148 -4.69 -12.76 9.19
C SER A 148 -5.90 -13.19 8.39
N SER A 149 -5.88 -14.41 7.86
CA SER A 149 -6.99 -14.96 7.08
C SER A 149 -8.24 -15.15 7.93
N THR A 150 -8.08 -15.60 9.16
CA THR A 150 -9.19 -15.74 10.12
C THR A 150 -9.85 -14.39 10.38
N LEU A 151 -9.06 -13.36 10.68
CA LEU A 151 -9.57 -12.00 10.91
C LEU A 151 -10.33 -11.47 9.70
N VAL A 152 -9.78 -11.62 8.49
CA VAL A 152 -10.44 -11.19 7.26
C VAL A 152 -11.77 -11.91 7.05
N LEU A 153 -11.81 -13.24 7.20
CA LEU A 153 -13.03 -14.04 7.03
C LEU A 153 -14.09 -13.75 8.12
N LEU A 154 -13.68 -13.36 9.32
CA LEU A 154 -14.59 -12.85 10.34
C LEU A 154 -15.23 -11.53 9.95
N GLY A 155 -14.60 -10.75 9.06
CA GLY A 155 -15.14 -9.53 8.48
C GLY A 155 -14.37 -8.26 8.88
N VAL A 156 -14.76 -7.13 8.27
CA VAL A 156 -14.02 -5.87 8.41
C VAL A 156 -14.02 -5.32 9.84
N LYS A 157 -15.09 -5.51 10.60
CA LYS A 157 -15.18 -4.97 11.98
C LYS A 157 -14.29 -5.71 12.98
N PRO A 158 -14.21 -7.06 13.01
CA PRO A 158 -13.19 -7.77 13.78
C PRO A 158 -11.77 -7.39 13.36
N SER A 159 -11.50 -7.28 12.06
CA SER A 159 -10.21 -6.86 11.52
C SER A 159 -9.82 -5.46 12.03
N SER A 160 -10.74 -4.49 12.00
CA SER A 160 -10.48 -3.13 12.49
C SER A 160 -10.24 -3.06 13.99
N LYS A 161 -10.98 -3.86 14.79
CA LYS A 161 -10.74 -3.94 16.24
C LYS A 161 -9.34 -4.46 16.56
N TYR A 162 -8.92 -5.51 15.87
CA TYR A 162 -7.55 -6.01 15.99
C TYR A 162 -6.53 -4.93 15.56
N ALA A 163 -6.77 -4.26 14.44
CA ALA A 163 -5.88 -3.22 13.93
C ALA A 163 -5.70 -2.07 14.93
N VAL A 164 -6.77 -1.66 15.64
CA VAL A 164 -6.68 -0.63 16.68
C VAL A 164 -5.78 -1.09 17.84
N VAL A 165 -5.99 -2.30 18.35
CA VAL A 165 -5.23 -2.80 19.50
C VAL A 165 -3.75 -3.00 19.13
N ALA A 166 -3.50 -3.71 18.04
CA ALA A 166 -2.14 -4.01 17.58
C ALA A 166 -1.40 -2.75 17.11
N GLY A 167 -2.07 -1.82 16.42
CA GLY A 167 -1.45 -0.57 15.98
C GLY A 167 -1.14 0.39 17.13
N VAL A 168 -1.98 0.47 18.16
CA VAL A 168 -1.65 1.23 19.38
C VAL A 168 -0.44 0.63 20.08
N PHE A 169 -0.41 -0.70 20.21
CA PHE A 169 0.74 -1.41 20.79
C PHE A 169 2.03 -1.14 19.99
N GLU A 170 1.96 -1.21 18.66
CA GLU A 170 3.09 -0.91 17.79
C GLU A 170 3.60 0.53 17.96
N LEU A 171 2.69 1.53 17.99
CA LEU A 171 3.04 2.93 18.23
C LEU A 171 3.77 3.11 19.56
N LEU A 172 3.29 2.45 20.63
CA LEU A 172 3.95 2.50 21.94
C LEU A 172 5.34 1.87 21.89
N VAL A 173 5.52 0.75 21.18
CA VAL A 173 6.84 0.12 21.02
C VAL A 173 7.79 1.05 20.26
N ILE A 174 7.39 1.60 19.11
CA ILE A 174 8.22 2.53 18.31
C ILE A 174 8.65 3.73 19.16
N LEU A 175 7.71 4.37 19.86
CA LEU A 175 8.00 5.53 20.71
C LEU A 175 8.91 5.16 21.89
N SER A 176 8.67 4.02 22.54
CA SER A 176 9.49 3.56 23.67
C SER A 176 10.93 3.25 23.23
N VAL A 177 11.09 2.62 22.07
CA VAL A 177 12.42 2.35 21.49
C VAL A 177 13.13 3.64 21.13
N PHE A 178 12.45 4.59 20.48
CA PHE A 178 13.03 5.91 20.18
C PHE A 178 13.48 6.64 21.44
N LEU A 179 12.62 6.74 22.45
CA LEU A 179 12.97 7.37 23.74
C LEU A 179 14.12 6.64 24.43
N GLY A 180 14.15 5.32 24.38
CA GLY A 180 15.25 4.50 24.90
C GLY A 180 16.58 4.80 24.20
N THR A 181 16.59 4.97 22.87
CA THR A 181 17.83 5.35 22.15
C THR A 181 18.32 6.75 22.54
N VAL A 182 17.40 7.69 22.73
CA VAL A 182 17.75 9.06 23.19
C VAL A 182 18.31 9.05 24.62
N TYR A 183 17.69 8.26 25.51
CA TYR A 183 18.16 8.10 26.86
C TYR A 183 19.56 7.47 26.91
N LEU A 184 19.82 6.39 26.18
CA LEU A 184 21.12 5.73 26.11
C LEU A 184 22.18 6.60 25.43
N ALA A 185 21.80 7.52 24.55
CA ALA A 185 22.68 8.54 23.99
C ALA A 185 22.91 9.74 24.94
N HIS A 186 22.47 9.66 26.20
CA HIS A 186 22.59 10.73 27.20
C HIS A 186 22.07 12.08 26.71
N PHE A 187 20.98 12.08 25.90
CA PHE A 187 20.38 13.27 25.29
C PHE A 187 21.33 14.07 24.38
N HIS A 188 22.41 13.45 23.89
CA HIS A 188 23.22 14.04 22.84
C HIS A 188 22.61 13.73 21.49
N PHE A 189 22.66 14.70 20.57
CA PHE A 189 22.06 14.61 19.27
C PHE A 189 23.09 14.89 18.18
N TYR A 190 23.25 13.97 17.23
CA TYR A 190 24.12 14.21 16.08
C TYR A 190 23.39 15.07 15.03
N ASN A 191 24.15 15.80 14.22
CA ASN A 191 23.63 16.57 13.11
C ASN A 191 23.81 15.79 11.80
N PRO A 192 22.71 15.26 11.18
CA PRO A 192 22.81 14.58 9.90
C PRO A 192 23.38 15.47 8.78
N GLY A 193 23.17 16.79 8.87
CA GLY A 193 23.68 17.77 7.90
C GLY A 193 25.21 17.77 7.75
N SER A 194 25.93 17.37 8.79
CA SER A 194 27.39 17.27 8.74
C SER A 194 27.91 16.20 7.78
N TYR A 195 27.06 15.27 7.36
CA TYR A 195 27.42 14.15 6.49
C TYR A 195 27.00 14.37 5.01
N VAL A 196 26.33 15.47 4.70
CA VAL A 196 25.83 15.77 3.34
C VAL A 196 26.97 15.99 2.34
N GLY A 197 28.07 16.62 2.77
CA GLY A 197 29.22 16.90 1.90
C GLY A 197 29.93 15.68 1.33
N GLY A 198 29.79 14.50 1.95
CA GLY A 198 30.32 13.23 1.46
C GLY A 198 29.30 12.36 0.70
N ALA A 199 28.07 12.85 0.52
CA ALA A 199 27.02 12.07 -0.10
C ALA A 199 27.19 12.02 -1.62
N ASN A 200 27.20 10.81 -2.18
CA ASN A 200 27.08 10.60 -3.61
C ASN A 200 25.61 10.81 -4.01
N THR A 201 25.37 11.67 -5.00
CA THR A 201 24.03 12.04 -5.48
C THR A 201 23.19 10.82 -5.90
N SER A 202 23.82 9.84 -6.57
CA SER A 202 23.13 8.61 -6.98
C SER A 202 22.71 7.75 -5.78
N LYS A 203 23.57 7.66 -4.75
CA LYS A 203 23.23 6.95 -3.50
C LYS A 203 22.11 7.67 -2.74
N LEU A 204 22.12 9.01 -2.72
CA LEU A 204 21.07 9.80 -2.10
C LEU A 204 19.73 9.57 -2.78
N ALA A 205 19.68 9.62 -4.11
CA ALA A 205 18.45 9.32 -4.86
C ALA A 205 17.92 7.93 -4.55
N LEU A 206 18.77 6.90 -4.58
CA LEU A 206 18.38 5.53 -4.24
C LEU A 206 17.90 5.41 -2.79
N GLY A 207 18.57 6.06 -1.83
CA GLY A 207 18.17 6.09 -0.43
C GLY A 207 16.81 6.73 -0.23
N ILE A 208 16.48 7.81 -0.94
CA ILE A 208 15.19 8.47 -0.91
C ILE A 208 14.09 7.55 -1.47
N LEU A 209 14.35 6.87 -2.59
CA LEU A 209 13.40 5.92 -3.20
C LEU A 209 13.12 4.72 -2.29
N LEU A 210 14.17 4.15 -1.69
CA LEU A 210 14.01 3.09 -0.69
C LEU A 210 13.27 3.58 0.56
N GLY A 211 13.57 4.82 1.00
CA GLY A 211 12.87 5.47 2.09
C GLY A 211 11.39 5.69 1.82
N ALA A 212 11.03 5.99 0.56
CA ALA A 212 9.64 6.10 0.13
C ALA A 212 8.86 4.78 0.20
N SER A 213 9.54 3.63 0.19
CA SER A 213 8.89 2.32 0.31
C SER A 213 8.27 2.11 1.70
N ILE A 214 8.81 2.74 2.75
CA ILE A 214 8.31 2.58 4.13
C ILE A 214 6.92 3.19 4.33
N PRO A 215 6.62 4.46 3.97
CA PRO A 215 5.28 5.02 4.09
C PRO A 215 4.30 4.51 3.03
N THR A 216 4.71 3.67 2.10
CA THR A 216 3.83 3.02 1.13
C THR A 216 2.89 2.03 1.84
N GLY A 217 1.70 1.81 1.29
CA GLY A 217 0.68 0.95 1.91
C GLY A 217 -0.48 1.71 2.56
N TYR A 218 -0.34 3.02 2.73
CA TYR A 218 -1.41 3.92 3.18
C TYR A 218 -2.71 3.81 2.37
N GLY A 219 -2.57 3.47 1.07
CA GLY A 219 -3.69 3.35 0.14
C GLY A 219 -4.53 2.08 0.28
N SER A 220 -4.18 1.16 1.20
CA SER A 220 -4.93 -0.08 1.46
C SER A 220 -6.37 0.19 1.90
N VAL A 221 -6.66 1.37 2.46
CA VAL A 221 -8.00 1.77 2.90
C VAL A 221 -8.87 2.31 1.74
N ALA A 222 -8.28 2.72 0.61
CA ALA A 222 -9.04 3.25 -0.52
C ALA A 222 -10.08 2.25 -1.08
N PRO A 223 -9.78 0.95 -1.29
CA PRO A 223 -10.78 -0.03 -1.70
C PRO A 223 -11.88 -0.30 -0.67
N VAL A 224 -11.66 0.05 0.59
CA VAL A 224 -12.59 -0.17 1.71
C VAL A 224 -13.54 1.01 1.90
N SER A 225 -13.43 2.09 1.11
CA SER A 225 -14.21 3.33 1.23
C SER A 225 -15.73 3.08 1.35
N GLY A 226 -16.27 2.07 0.67
CA GLY A 226 -17.70 1.71 0.77
C GLY A 226 -18.15 1.22 2.15
N GLU A 227 -17.22 0.85 3.04
CA GLU A 227 -17.49 0.41 4.41
C GLU A 227 -17.18 1.49 5.46
N VAL A 228 -16.68 2.67 5.04
CA VAL A 228 -16.31 3.79 5.91
C VAL A 228 -17.51 4.76 6.07
N VAL A 229 -17.80 5.14 7.31
CA VAL A 229 -18.76 6.20 7.61
C VAL A 229 -18.13 7.54 7.23
N ASP A 230 -18.89 8.41 6.56
CA ASP A 230 -18.41 9.71 6.05
C ASP A 230 -17.12 9.58 5.20
N ALA A 231 -17.07 8.55 4.33
CA ALA A 231 -15.89 8.18 3.55
C ALA A 231 -15.26 9.35 2.80
N GLU A 232 -16.07 10.28 2.27
CA GLU A 232 -15.65 11.48 1.56
C GLU A 232 -14.74 12.41 2.39
N LYS A 233 -14.90 12.41 3.73
CA LYS A 233 -14.12 13.23 4.66
C LYS A 233 -13.02 12.44 5.35
N VAL A 234 -13.27 11.15 5.59
CA VAL A 234 -12.44 10.29 6.44
C VAL A 234 -11.30 9.65 5.66
N VAL A 235 -11.60 9.00 4.53
CA VAL A 235 -10.61 8.15 3.82
C VAL A 235 -9.39 8.94 3.38
N GLY A 236 -9.59 10.06 2.66
CA GLY A 236 -8.49 10.87 2.19
C GLY A 236 -7.67 11.51 3.31
N ARG A 237 -8.35 11.98 4.38
CA ARG A 237 -7.69 12.54 5.57
C ARG A 237 -6.83 11.49 6.29
N VAL A 238 -7.36 10.29 6.44
CA VAL A 238 -6.64 9.17 7.07
C VAL A 238 -5.39 8.83 6.29
N MET A 239 -5.45 8.72 4.96
CA MET A 239 -4.27 8.41 4.15
C MET A 239 -3.13 9.41 4.36
N ILE A 240 -3.42 10.71 4.37
CA ILE A 240 -2.40 11.73 4.66
C ILE A 240 -1.84 11.59 6.08
N LEU A 241 -2.71 11.41 7.08
CA LEU A 241 -2.28 11.23 8.47
C LEU A 241 -1.37 10.00 8.63
N VAL A 242 -1.71 8.88 7.98
CA VAL A 242 -0.92 7.65 8.04
C VAL A 242 0.45 7.83 7.38
N ILE A 243 0.54 8.51 6.23
CA ILE A 243 1.84 8.81 5.60
C ILE A 243 2.70 9.64 6.54
N VAL A 244 2.16 10.71 7.11
CA VAL A 244 2.90 11.61 8.00
C VAL A 244 3.31 10.90 9.30
N VAL A 245 2.39 10.20 9.94
CA VAL A 245 2.66 9.52 11.21
C VAL A 245 3.63 8.37 11.01
N GLY A 246 3.35 7.44 10.10
CA GLY A 246 4.19 6.25 9.90
C GLY A 246 5.55 6.59 9.29
N GLY A 247 5.60 7.45 8.26
CA GLY A 247 6.87 7.90 7.67
C GLY A 247 7.68 8.76 8.64
N GLY A 248 7.01 9.64 9.42
CA GLY A 248 7.64 10.44 10.46
C GLY A 248 8.22 9.58 11.59
N LEU A 249 7.46 8.60 12.08
CA LEU A 249 7.94 7.65 13.11
C LEU A 249 9.10 6.80 12.60
N ALA A 250 9.07 6.40 11.32
CA ALA A 250 10.18 5.67 10.72
C ALA A 250 11.46 6.52 10.68
N ALA A 251 11.37 7.77 10.24
CA ALA A 251 12.49 8.69 10.22
C ALA A 251 13.03 8.96 11.65
N LEU A 252 12.14 9.15 12.63
CA LEU A 252 12.51 9.34 14.03
C LEU A 252 13.19 8.11 14.64
N LEU A 253 12.65 6.92 14.41
CA LEU A 253 13.22 5.69 14.98
C LEU A 253 14.60 5.40 14.39
N VAL A 254 14.76 5.55 13.07
CA VAL A 254 16.05 5.40 12.41
C VAL A 254 17.03 6.50 12.86
N TYR A 255 16.54 7.73 13.08
CA TYR A 255 17.36 8.79 13.68
C TYR A 255 17.85 8.38 15.09
N GLY A 256 16.97 7.83 15.93
CA GLY A 256 17.36 7.37 17.27
C GLY A 256 18.46 6.31 17.22
N PHE A 257 18.35 5.33 16.34
CA PHE A 257 19.40 4.31 16.14
C PHE A 257 20.71 4.91 15.63
N MET A 258 20.65 5.80 14.64
CA MET A 258 21.84 6.46 14.11
C MET A 258 22.49 7.36 15.15
N ASN A 259 21.69 8.10 15.91
CA ASN A 259 22.15 8.94 17.00
C ASN A 259 22.92 8.12 18.05
N LEU A 260 22.33 7.02 18.52
CA LEU A 260 22.97 6.13 19.47
C LEU A 260 24.28 5.54 18.91
N SER A 261 24.29 5.14 17.64
CA SER A 261 25.49 4.66 16.96
C SER A 261 26.63 5.69 16.93
N VAL A 262 26.33 6.95 16.60
CA VAL A 262 27.32 8.04 16.58
C VAL A 262 27.85 8.35 17.96
N VAL A 263 26.94 8.50 18.92
CA VAL A 263 27.33 8.91 20.30
C VAL A 263 28.11 7.82 21.01
N SER A 264 27.75 6.56 20.83
CA SER A 264 28.46 5.42 21.46
C SER A 264 29.72 4.98 20.69
N GLY A 265 29.92 5.46 19.48
CA GLY A 265 31.01 5.00 18.61
C GLY A 265 30.83 3.56 18.09
N THR A 266 29.66 2.96 18.27
CA THR A 266 29.36 1.57 17.83
C THR A 266 28.80 1.58 16.42
N PRO A 267 29.54 1.07 15.41
CA PRO A 267 29.04 1.06 14.05
C PRO A 267 27.89 0.06 13.86
N PHE A 268 26.97 0.36 12.94
CA PHE A 268 26.03 -0.64 12.47
C PHE A 268 26.75 -1.71 11.67
N LEU A 269 26.64 -2.95 12.13
CA LEU A 269 27.11 -4.10 11.36
C LEU A 269 26.10 -4.37 10.24
N THR A 270 26.48 -4.09 9.01
CA THR A 270 25.63 -4.35 7.83
C THR A 270 25.64 -5.82 7.41
N GLU A 271 26.56 -6.61 7.98
CA GLU A 271 26.68 -8.04 7.75
C GLU A 271 25.70 -8.81 8.66
N GLY A 272 25.03 -9.84 8.13
CA GLY A 272 24.18 -10.75 8.91
C GLY A 272 22.66 -10.62 8.74
N GLY A 273 22.16 -9.83 7.78
CA GLY A 273 20.76 -9.88 7.36
C GLY A 273 19.75 -9.05 8.17
N ALA A 274 20.00 -8.75 9.45
CA ALA A 274 19.10 -7.95 10.30
C ALA A 274 19.87 -6.94 11.17
N PRO A 275 20.57 -5.94 10.56
CA PRO A 275 21.48 -5.04 11.28
C PRO A 275 20.78 -4.25 12.39
N ILE A 276 19.53 -3.81 12.19
CA ILE A 276 18.78 -3.06 13.21
C ILE A 276 18.44 -3.95 14.40
N VAL A 277 18.04 -5.19 14.17
CA VAL A 277 17.71 -6.14 15.24
C VAL A 277 18.96 -6.49 16.06
N HIS A 278 20.09 -6.71 15.39
CA HIS A 278 21.37 -6.97 16.06
C HIS A 278 21.80 -5.79 16.93
N PHE A 279 21.78 -4.57 16.38
CA PHE A 279 22.12 -3.35 17.11
C PHE A 279 21.17 -3.13 18.31
N PHE A 280 19.86 -3.32 18.10
CA PHE A 280 18.86 -3.21 19.16
C PHE A 280 19.13 -4.22 20.29
N SER A 281 19.39 -5.48 19.95
CA SER A 281 19.67 -6.53 20.91
C SER A 281 20.92 -6.24 21.78
N HIS A 282 21.93 -5.61 21.18
CA HIS A 282 23.16 -5.21 21.89
C HIS A 282 22.86 -4.19 23.00
N TYR A 283 22.01 -3.19 22.73
CA TYR A 283 21.75 -2.11 23.70
C TYR A 283 20.59 -2.39 24.66
N PHE A 284 19.55 -3.07 24.18
CA PHE A 284 18.32 -3.28 24.97
C PHE A 284 18.18 -4.70 25.53
N GLY A 285 19.05 -5.61 25.10
CA GLY A 285 19.07 -6.99 25.55
C GLY A 285 18.01 -7.88 24.87
N TYR A 286 18.10 -9.18 25.16
CA TYR A 286 17.30 -10.21 24.48
C TYR A 286 15.80 -10.10 24.77
N ALA A 287 15.40 -9.82 26.01
CA ALA A 287 13.98 -9.70 26.37
C ALA A 287 13.27 -8.55 25.62
N ALA A 288 13.94 -7.39 25.52
CA ALA A 288 13.41 -6.28 24.72
C ALA A 288 13.37 -6.61 23.22
N THR A 289 14.34 -7.39 22.74
CA THR A 289 14.35 -7.86 21.35
C THR A 289 13.16 -8.78 21.06
N LEU A 290 12.79 -9.66 21.97
CA LEU A 290 11.59 -10.49 21.81
C LEU A 290 10.33 -9.65 21.74
N LEU A 291 10.21 -8.59 22.54
CA LEU A 291 9.08 -7.66 22.49
C LEU A 291 9.03 -6.91 21.14
N LEU A 292 10.19 -6.45 20.66
CA LEU A 292 10.29 -5.79 19.35
C LEU A 292 9.86 -6.72 18.21
N ILE A 293 10.33 -7.98 18.24
CA ILE A 293 9.98 -8.98 17.23
C ILE A 293 8.49 -9.33 17.31
N PHE A 294 7.94 -9.48 18.50
CA PHE A 294 6.51 -9.69 18.69
C PHE A 294 5.69 -8.54 18.07
N ALA A 295 6.09 -7.28 18.29
CA ALA A 295 5.45 -6.13 17.67
C ALA A 295 5.58 -6.15 16.13
N ALA A 296 6.75 -6.48 15.59
CA ALA A 296 6.99 -6.59 14.16
C ALA A 296 6.16 -7.72 13.50
N ILE A 297 5.97 -8.85 14.19
CA ILE A 297 5.12 -9.93 13.69
C ILE A 297 3.64 -9.53 13.67
N ASN A 298 3.17 -8.84 14.73
CA ASN A 298 1.82 -8.25 14.73
C ASN A 298 1.64 -7.27 13.57
N ASP A 299 2.65 -6.49 13.26
CA ASP A 299 2.67 -5.56 12.14
C ASP A 299 2.55 -6.31 10.79
N GLY A 300 3.28 -7.42 10.63
CA GLY A 300 3.11 -8.32 9.48
C GLY A 300 1.71 -8.91 9.34
N VAL A 301 1.06 -9.27 10.46
CA VAL A 301 -0.35 -9.69 10.47
C VAL A 301 -1.26 -8.53 10.04
N LEU A 302 -1.02 -7.32 10.54
CA LEU A 302 -1.80 -6.13 10.18
C LEU A 302 -1.72 -5.81 8.69
N ALA A 303 -0.50 -5.81 8.11
CA ALA A 303 -0.31 -5.60 6.68
C ALA A 303 -1.08 -6.65 5.85
N THR A 304 -0.95 -7.92 6.22
CA THR A 304 -1.65 -9.01 5.54
C THR A 304 -3.17 -8.85 5.63
N VAL A 305 -3.73 -8.49 6.80
CA VAL A 305 -5.17 -8.20 6.99
C VAL A 305 -5.61 -7.03 6.13
N ALA A 306 -4.86 -5.92 6.15
CA ALA A 306 -5.22 -4.70 5.43
C ALA A 306 -5.28 -4.95 3.91
N PHE A 307 -4.23 -5.57 3.35
CA PHE A 307 -4.17 -5.82 1.92
C PHE A 307 -5.05 -6.96 1.43
N THR A 308 -5.24 -8.03 2.22
CA THR A 308 -6.24 -9.08 1.91
C THR A 308 -7.65 -8.49 1.90
N THR A 309 -7.95 -7.60 2.85
CA THR A 309 -9.23 -6.90 2.88
C THR A 309 -9.37 -6.00 1.65
N ALA A 310 -8.40 -5.15 1.37
CA ALA A 310 -8.40 -4.24 0.22
C ALA A 310 -8.55 -4.97 -1.12
N SER A 311 -7.77 -6.03 -1.34
CA SER A 311 -7.84 -6.88 -2.54
C SER A 311 -9.22 -7.50 -2.73
N SER A 312 -9.80 -8.04 -1.66
CA SER A 312 -11.13 -8.66 -1.72
C SER A 312 -12.22 -7.65 -2.08
N ARG A 313 -12.08 -6.37 -1.66
CA ARG A 313 -13.03 -5.30 -2.02
C ARG A 313 -12.83 -4.82 -3.45
N THR A 314 -11.61 -4.81 -3.95
CA THR A 314 -11.34 -4.53 -5.36
C THR A 314 -11.92 -5.63 -6.25
N LEU A 315 -11.70 -6.92 -5.93
CA LEU A 315 -12.32 -8.04 -6.65
C LEU A 315 -13.84 -8.00 -6.59
N PHE A 316 -14.41 -7.69 -5.43
CA PHE A 316 -15.85 -7.54 -5.27
C PHE A 316 -16.40 -6.47 -6.21
N GLN A 317 -15.79 -5.29 -6.26
CA GLN A 317 -16.22 -4.20 -7.13
C GLN A 317 -16.07 -4.56 -8.61
N MET A 318 -14.93 -5.16 -9.00
CA MET A 318 -14.73 -5.62 -10.39
C MET A 318 -15.76 -6.68 -10.80
N GLY A 319 -16.19 -7.54 -9.88
CA GLY A 319 -17.29 -8.49 -10.09
C GLY A 319 -18.66 -7.80 -10.18
N ALA A 320 -18.91 -6.75 -9.38
CA ALA A 320 -20.14 -5.97 -9.42
C ALA A 320 -20.30 -5.20 -10.74
N ASP A 321 -19.19 -4.65 -11.24
CA ASP A 321 -19.13 -3.95 -12.53
C ASP A 321 -19.07 -4.93 -13.73
N ARG A 322 -19.18 -6.24 -13.46
CA ARG A 322 -19.11 -7.33 -14.47
C ARG A 322 -17.81 -7.33 -15.29
N VAL A 323 -16.76 -6.72 -14.78
CA VAL A 323 -15.41 -6.77 -15.37
C VAL A 323 -14.77 -8.13 -15.11
N LEU A 324 -15.03 -8.71 -13.95
CA LEU A 324 -14.70 -10.09 -13.56
C LEU A 324 -16.00 -10.90 -13.36
N PRO A 325 -15.92 -12.24 -13.19
CA PRO A 325 -17.12 -13.07 -12.97
C PRO A 325 -17.99 -12.54 -11.82
N HIS A 326 -19.28 -12.38 -12.08
CA HIS A 326 -20.23 -11.80 -11.13
C HIS A 326 -20.31 -12.56 -9.79
N ARG A 327 -19.92 -13.85 -9.76
CA ARG A 327 -19.84 -14.64 -8.52
C ARG A 327 -18.95 -13.99 -7.45
N LEU A 328 -17.98 -13.14 -7.83
CA LEU A 328 -17.11 -12.42 -6.90
C LEU A 328 -17.84 -11.28 -6.16
N SER A 329 -18.92 -10.76 -6.71
CA SER A 329 -19.75 -9.72 -6.09
C SER A 329 -20.89 -10.26 -5.22
N SER A 330 -21.01 -11.58 -5.07
CA SER A 330 -22.03 -12.18 -4.21
C SER A 330 -21.75 -11.89 -2.73
N LEU A 331 -22.78 -11.45 -2.00
CA LEU A 331 -22.71 -11.23 -0.56
C LEU A 331 -23.33 -12.41 0.20
N ARG A 332 -22.59 -12.93 1.18
CA ARG A 332 -23.11 -13.90 2.15
C ARG A 332 -23.01 -13.31 3.55
N ASN A 333 -24.15 -13.14 4.22
CA ASN A 333 -24.24 -12.44 5.51
C ASN A 333 -23.60 -11.04 5.49
N GLY A 334 -23.80 -10.29 4.38
CA GLY A 334 -23.26 -8.93 4.21
C GLY A 334 -21.75 -8.88 3.92
N LYS A 335 -21.09 -10.02 3.68
CA LYS A 335 -19.63 -10.12 3.38
C LYS A 335 -19.42 -10.65 1.96
N PRO A 336 -18.41 -10.15 1.22
CA PRO A 336 -18.05 -10.64 -0.12
C PRO A 336 -17.20 -11.92 0.00
N LEU A 337 -17.81 -13.00 0.49
CA LEU A 337 -17.08 -14.23 0.89
C LEU A 337 -16.27 -14.84 -0.24
N ASN A 338 -16.82 -14.89 -1.47
CA ASN A 338 -16.12 -15.47 -2.61
C ASN A 338 -14.85 -14.67 -2.96
N ALA A 339 -14.94 -13.33 -2.97
CA ALA A 339 -13.76 -12.48 -3.18
C ALA A 339 -12.73 -12.65 -2.05
N MET A 340 -13.20 -12.73 -0.79
CA MET A 340 -12.31 -12.94 0.37
C MET A 340 -11.57 -14.27 0.28
N LEU A 341 -12.27 -15.38 -0.02
CA LEU A 341 -11.67 -16.71 -0.16
C LEU A 341 -10.67 -16.77 -1.32
N THR A 342 -11.02 -16.16 -2.47
CA THR A 342 -10.10 -16.10 -3.62
C THR A 342 -8.77 -15.44 -3.23
N VAL A 343 -8.83 -14.31 -2.52
CA VAL A 343 -7.63 -13.58 -2.11
C VAL A 343 -6.86 -14.36 -1.04
N VAL A 344 -7.53 -14.94 -0.04
CA VAL A 344 -6.88 -15.76 1.00
C VAL A 344 -6.13 -16.94 0.36
N ILE A 345 -6.77 -17.65 -0.58
CA ILE A 345 -6.11 -18.76 -1.30
C ILE A 345 -4.88 -18.25 -2.06
N ALA A 346 -4.98 -17.09 -2.74
CA ALA A 346 -3.84 -16.50 -3.44
C ALA A 346 -2.68 -16.16 -2.48
N TYR A 347 -2.97 -15.63 -1.28
CA TYR A 347 -1.95 -15.34 -0.27
C TYR A 347 -1.22 -16.59 0.21
N PHE A 348 -1.96 -17.66 0.53
CA PHE A 348 -1.33 -18.95 0.90
C PHE A 348 -0.50 -19.51 -0.25
N ALA A 349 -1.07 -19.57 -1.46
CA ALA A 349 -0.39 -20.13 -2.62
C ALA A 349 0.91 -19.37 -2.94
N VAL A 350 0.86 -18.03 -3.04
CA VAL A 350 2.02 -17.21 -3.38
C VAL A 350 3.07 -17.27 -2.26
N SER A 351 2.68 -17.05 -1.00
CA SER A 351 3.62 -17.03 0.12
C SER A 351 4.35 -18.38 0.27
N LEU A 352 3.62 -19.49 0.28
CA LEU A 352 4.23 -20.80 0.46
C LEU A 352 5.08 -21.23 -0.75
N LEU A 353 4.59 -20.97 -1.98
CA LEU A 353 5.35 -21.29 -3.20
C LEU A 353 6.68 -20.54 -3.24
N VAL A 354 6.67 -19.25 -2.90
CA VAL A 354 7.89 -18.42 -2.94
C VAL A 354 8.85 -18.81 -1.82
N LEU A 355 8.35 -19.08 -0.59
CA LEU A 355 9.18 -19.44 0.56
C LEU A 355 9.76 -20.86 0.49
N VAL A 356 9.15 -21.76 -0.30
CA VAL A 356 9.76 -23.08 -0.61
C VAL A 356 10.92 -22.95 -1.59
N ARG A 357 10.92 -21.91 -2.45
CA ARG A 357 11.92 -21.71 -3.51
C ARG A 357 13.03 -20.76 -3.15
N LEU A 358 12.74 -19.75 -2.31
CA LEU A 358 13.65 -18.68 -1.95
C LEU A 358 13.86 -18.61 -0.44
N GLN A 359 15.04 -18.18 -0.03
CA GLN A 359 15.29 -17.80 1.36
C GLN A 359 14.35 -16.66 1.76
N ALA A 360 13.90 -16.62 3.02
CA ALA A 360 12.86 -15.73 3.49
C ALA A 360 13.16 -14.23 3.25
N PHE A 361 14.39 -13.77 3.48
CA PHE A 361 14.79 -12.39 3.20
C PHE A 361 14.80 -12.10 1.69
N THR A 362 15.31 -13.02 0.88
CA THR A 362 15.28 -12.92 -0.59
C THR A 362 13.84 -12.89 -1.10
N ALA A 363 12.96 -13.71 -0.54
CA ALA A 363 11.53 -13.72 -0.85
C ALA A 363 10.88 -12.38 -0.52
N PHE A 364 11.17 -11.80 0.66
CA PHE A 364 10.69 -10.48 1.05
C PHE A 364 11.11 -9.41 0.03
N VAL A 365 12.39 -9.36 -0.32
CA VAL A 365 12.92 -8.38 -1.28
C VAL A 365 12.31 -8.55 -2.67
N ALA A 366 12.23 -9.80 -3.15
CA ALA A 366 11.68 -10.11 -4.47
C ALA A 366 10.20 -9.68 -4.60
N LEU A 367 9.38 -10.08 -3.64
CA LEU A 367 7.97 -9.73 -3.59
C LEU A 367 7.77 -8.22 -3.39
N GLY A 368 8.62 -7.59 -2.56
CA GLY A 368 8.63 -6.17 -2.32
C GLY A 368 8.91 -5.35 -3.58
N ILE A 369 9.96 -5.70 -4.34
CA ILE A 369 10.30 -5.03 -5.60
C ILE A 369 9.19 -5.18 -6.63
N ALA A 370 8.70 -6.41 -6.85
CA ALA A 370 7.62 -6.66 -7.80
C ALA A 370 6.33 -5.90 -7.44
N SER A 371 6.00 -5.83 -6.15
CA SER A 371 4.85 -5.05 -5.69
C SER A 371 5.05 -3.55 -5.87
N ALA A 372 6.27 -3.04 -5.63
CA ALA A 372 6.58 -1.62 -5.80
C ALA A 372 6.41 -1.16 -7.25
N LEU A 373 6.88 -1.96 -8.24
CA LEU A 373 6.65 -1.67 -9.66
C LEU A 373 5.15 -1.53 -9.99
N ALA A 374 4.34 -2.44 -9.47
CA ALA A 374 2.90 -2.39 -9.68
C ALA A 374 2.23 -1.22 -8.93
N SER A 375 2.73 -0.86 -7.74
CA SER A 375 2.28 0.32 -7.00
C SER A 375 2.49 1.60 -7.80
N LEU A 376 3.65 1.77 -8.43
CA LEU A 376 3.93 2.94 -9.28
C LEU A 376 2.96 3.01 -10.47
N PHE A 377 2.67 1.88 -11.11
CA PHE A 377 1.69 1.83 -12.20
C PHE A 377 0.30 2.32 -11.75
N ILE A 378 -0.21 1.81 -10.62
CA ILE A 378 -1.54 2.22 -10.13
C ILE A 378 -1.58 3.69 -9.70
N HIS A 379 -0.47 4.24 -9.18
CA HIS A 379 -0.37 5.66 -8.86
C HIS A 379 -0.35 6.54 -10.12
N ILE A 380 0.34 6.13 -11.18
CA ILE A 380 0.29 6.82 -12.49
C ILE A 380 -1.15 6.85 -13.01
N ALA A 381 -1.89 5.74 -12.92
CA ALA A 381 -3.30 5.70 -13.33
C ALA A 381 -4.19 6.60 -12.46
N ALA A 382 -3.96 6.65 -11.14
CA ALA A 382 -4.66 7.56 -10.24
C ALA A 382 -4.35 9.03 -10.54
N ASN A 383 -3.08 9.35 -10.76
CA ASN A 383 -2.64 10.70 -11.12
C ASN A 383 -3.27 11.17 -12.45
N ALA A 384 -3.28 10.31 -13.47
CA ALA A 384 -3.95 10.56 -14.75
C ALA A 384 -5.47 10.76 -14.57
N SER A 385 -6.08 10.00 -13.64
CA SER A 385 -7.50 10.15 -13.30
C SER A 385 -7.80 11.53 -12.72
N LEU A 386 -6.99 11.99 -11.75
CA LEU A 386 -7.14 13.34 -11.18
C LEU A 386 -6.93 14.42 -12.25
N PHE A 387 -5.86 14.30 -13.03
CA PHE A 387 -5.53 15.24 -14.09
C PHE A 387 -6.71 15.42 -15.07
N ARG A 388 -7.27 14.28 -15.59
CA ARG A 388 -8.40 14.33 -16.52
C ARG A 388 -9.66 14.95 -15.91
N LEU A 389 -9.97 14.61 -14.65
CA LEU A 389 -11.14 15.18 -13.96
C LEU A 389 -10.96 16.67 -13.72
N SER A 390 -9.78 17.12 -13.32
CA SER A 390 -9.50 18.54 -13.09
C SER A 390 -9.52 19.34 -14.38
N LEU A 391 -8.98 18.80 -15.47
CA LEU A 391 -9.04 19.43 -16.79
C LEU A 391 -10.48 19.59 -17.27
N LYS A 392 -11.32 18.55 -17.16
CA LYS A 392 -12.76 18.65 -17.49
C LYS A 392 -13.49 19.70 -16.66
N ARG A 393 -13.15 19.85 -15.37
CA ARG A 393 -13.74 20.88 -14.51
C ARG A 393 -13.35 22.28 -14.95
N VAL A 394 -12.07 22.52 -15.25
CA VAL A 394 -11.59 23.83 -15.74
C VAL A 394 -12.33 24.20 -17.03
N THR A 395 -12.42 23.27 -17.98
CA THR A 395 -13.10 23.51 -19.26
C THR A 395 -14.59 23.83 -19.07
N ARG A 396 -15.31 23.12 -18.18
CA ARG A 396 -16.71 23.42 -17.88
C ARG A 396 -16.89 24.76 -17.14
N ARG A 397 -15.98 25.13 -16.23
CA ARG A 397 -16.08 26.36 -15.44
C ARG A 397 -15.70 27.62 -16.21
N VAL A 398 -14.82 27.53 -17.17
CA VAL A 398 -14.55 28.64 -18.11
C VAL A 398 -15.85 29.07 -18.85
N SER A 399 -16.80 28.13 -18.99
CA SER A 399 -18.13 28.41 -19.54
C SER A 399 -19.18 28.91 -18.52
N VAL A 400 -18.93 28.84 -17.20
CA VAL A 400 -19.94 29.10 -16.13
C VAL A 400 -19.54 30.17 -15.12
N GLY A 401 -18.26 30.61 -15.07
CA GLY A 401 -17.77 31.66 -14.17
C GLY A 401 -16.61 31.29 -13.24
N LEU A 402 -15.90 32.33 -12.80
CA LEU A 402 -14.53 32.30 -12.25
C LEU A 402 -14.40 31.89 -10.76
N SER A 403 -15.48 31.66 -10.01
CA SER A 403 -15.44 31.71 -8.54
C SER A 403 -14.81 30.58 -7.78
N ASP A 404 -14.43 29.44 -8.44
CA ASP A 404 -13.82 28.28 -7.77
C ASP A 404 -12.62 27.69 -8.52
N LEU A 405 -12.00 28.51 -9.35
CA LEU A 405 -10.90 28.10 -10.23
C LEU A 405 -9.62 27.71 -9.45
N THR A 406 -9.38 28.38 -8.31
CA THR A 406 -8.11 28.28 -7.58
C THR A 406 -7.84 26.87 -7.00
N SER A 407 -8.86 26.20 -6.45
CA SER A 407 -8.68 24.85 -5.90
C SER A 407 -8.44 23.79 -6.99
N THR A 408 -9.10 23.95 -8.16
CA THR A 408 -8.97 23.03 -9.30
C THR A 408 -7.66 23.27 -10.06
N LEU A 409 -7.19 24.52 -10.15
CA LEU A 409 -5.90 24.86 -10.76
C LEU A 409 -4.71 24.24 -10.00
N GLY A 410 -4.81 24.11 -8.66
CA GLY A 410 -3.77 23.43 -7.87
C GLY A 410 -3.70 21.92 -8.08
N GLU A 411 -4.78 21.27 -8.52
CA GLU A 411 -4.80 19.80 -8.76
C GLU A 411 -4.08 19.39 -10.04
N ILE A 412 -4.05 20.24 -11.06
CA ILE A 412 -3.38 19.93 -12.33
C ILE A 412 -1.86 19.81 -12.15
N PRO A 413 -1.15 20.82 -11.59
CA PRO A 413 0.28 20.70 -11.33
C PRO A 413 0.60 19.59 -10.32
N LEU A 414 -0.24 19.39 -9.28
CA LEU A 414 -0.07 18.28 -8.34
C LEU A 414 -0.07 16.93 -9.07
N ALA A 415 -1.08 16.66 -9.89
CA ALA A 415 -1.19 15.42 -10.63
C ALA A 415 -0.04 15.24 -11.65
N PHE A 416 0.38 16.33 -12.29
CA PHE A 416 1.51 16.31 -13.22
C PHE A 416 2.83 15.96 -12.51
N VAL A 417 3.14 16.67 -11.42
CA VAL A 417 4.37 16.43 -10.64
C VAL A 417 4.36 15.03 -10.04
N ALA A 418 3.25 14.58 -9.46
CA ALA A 418 3.12 13.22 -8.93
C ALA A 418 3.31 12.15 -10.02
N THR A 419 2.78 12.40 -11.23
CA THR A 419 3.01 11.50 -12.38
C THR A 419 4.48 11.46 -12.79
N ALA A 420 5.13 12.61 -12.90
CA ALA A 420 6.53 12.70 -13.26
C ALA A 420 7.42 11.93 -12.29
N PHE A 421 7.23 12.11 -10.98
CA PHE A 421 7.95 11.35 -9.96
C PHE A 421 7.68 9.85 -10.03
N SER A 422 6.40 9.44 -10.13
CA SER A 422 6.05 8.01 -10.22
C SER A 422 6.61 7.36 -11.48
N ALA A 423 6.63 8.08 -12.61
CA ALA A 423 7.19 7.59 -13.87
C ALA A 423 8.72 7.48 -13.81
N LEU A 424 9.40 8.49 -13.26
CA LEU A 424 10.86 8.46 -13.07
C LEU A 424 11.27 7.32 -12.14
N ASP A 425 10.53 7.13 -11.03
CA ASP A 425 10.77 6.04 -10.09
C ASP A 425 10.53 4.68 -10.76
N LEU A 426 9.46 4.53 -11.55
CA LEU A 426 9.19 3.31 -12.30
C LEU A 426 10.33 2.98 -13.29
N VAL A 427 10.77 3.94 -14.07
CA VAL A 427 11.88 3.76 -15.03
C VAL A 427 13.16 3.36 -14.30
N TYR A 428 13.51 4.08 -13.24
CA TYR A 428 14.70 3.77 -12.44
C TYR A 428 14.60 2.38 -11.79
N SER A 429 13.46 2.04 -11.23
CA SER A 429 13.21 0.74 -10.60
C SER A 429 13.29 -0.41 -11.62
N VAL A 430 12.74 -0.23 -12.83
CA VAL A 430 12.83 -1.23 -13.92
C VAL A 430 14.29 -1.43 -14.36
N LEU A 431 15.07 -0.35 -14.48
CA LEU A 431 16.46 -0.43 -14.89
C LEU A 431 17.38 -1.01 -13.81
N SER A 432 17.03 -0.86 -12.55
CA SER A 432 17.84 -1.28 -11.39
C SER A 432 17.45 -2.63 -10.83
N ALA A 433 16.23 -3.12 -11.13
CA ALA A 433 15.72 -4.38 -10.60
C ALA A 433 16.35 -5.60 -11.28
N VAL A 434 16.35 -6.73 -10.57
CA VAL A 434 16.72 -8.01 -11.14
C VAL A 434 15.77 -8.35 -12.31
N PRO A 435 16.27 -8.70 -13.51
CA PRO A 435 15.44 -8.83 -14.71
C PRO A 435 14.22 -9.73 -14.56
N ILE A 436 14.30 -10.79 -13.77
CA ILE A 436 13.18 -11.72 -13.58
C ILE A 436 11.94 -11.03 -12.96
N TYR A 437 12.11 -10.08 -12.04
CA TYR A 437 10.98 -9.37 -11.42
C TYR A 437 10.31 -8.43 -12.41
N VAL A 438 11.10 -7.83 -13.27
CA VAL A 438 10.64 -6.98 -14.37
C VAL A 438 9.86 -7.80 -15.40
N TYR A 439 10.35 -8.99 -15.76
CA TYR A 439 9.64 -9.89 -16.67
C TYR A 439 8.30 -10.36 -16.10
N ILE A 440 8.23 -10.72 -14.83
CA ILE A 440 6.98 -11.12 -14.16
C ILE A 440 5.99 -9.93 -14.15
N PHE A 441 6.46 -8.72 -13.87
CA PHE A 441 5.65 -7.51 -13.89
C PHE A 441 5.05 -7.26 -15.29
N PHE A 442 5.86 -7.29 -16.35
CA PHE A 442 5.36 -7.10 -17.72
C PHE A 442 4.47 -8.24 -18.19
N ALA A 443 4.80 -9.49 -17.85
CA ALA A 443 3.94 -10.64 -18.16
C ALA A 443 2.54 -10.48 -17.53
N TRP A 444 2.47 -9.96 -16.30
CA TRP A 444 1.20 -9.69 -15.64
C TRP A 444 0.40 -8.55 -16.31
N ILE A 445 1.08 -7.48 -16.73
CA ILE A 445 0.46 -6.41 -17.53
C ILE A 445 -0.12 -6.96 -18.82
N ILE A 446 0.67 -7.74 -19.56
CA ILE A 446 0.26 -8.33 -20.84
C ILE A 446 -0.94 -9.27 -20.64
N ALA A 447 -0.94 -10.10 -19.61
CA ALA A 447 -2.07 -10.98 -19.28
C ALA A 447 -3.35 -10.18 -19.02
N GLY A 448 -3.26 -9.03 -18.34
CA GLY A 448 -4.41 -8.14 -18.12
C GLY A 448 -4.95 -7.53 -19.42
N TYR A 449 -4.08 -7.14 -20.34
CA TYR A 449 -4.50 -6.65 -21.65
C TYR A 449 -5.16 -7.74 -22.49
N ILE A 450 -4.56 -8.94 -22.55
CA ILE A 450 -5.15 -10.09 -23.27
C ILE A 450 -6.54 -10.42 -22.71
N TYR A 451 -6.68 -10.39 -21.37
CA TYR A 451 -7.99 -10.63 -20.74
C TYR A 451 -9.01 -9.55 -21.12
N ALA A 452 -8.60 -8.27 -21.15
CA ALA A 452 -9.46 -7.16 -21.54
C ALA A 452 -9.95 -7.29 -23.00
N ASP A 453 -9.04 -7.60 -23.92
CA ASP A 453 -9.36 -7.77 -25.35
C ASP A 453 -10.24 -8.99 -25.58
N ALA A 454 -9.96 -10.13 -24.96
CA ALA A 454 -10.79 -11.33 -25.06
C ALA A 454 -12.22 -11.08 -24.59
N LYS A 455 -12.39 -10.29 -23.54
CA LYS A 455 -13.70 -9.95 -23.00
C LYS A 455 -14.49 -9.01 -23.93
N GLU A 456 -13.83 -8.05 -24.57
CA GLU A 456 -14.44 -7.14 -25.53
C GLU A 456 -14.97 -7.92 -26.75
N ILE A 457 -14.15 -8.81 -27.32
CA ILE A 457 -14.51 -9.68 -28.45
C ILE A 457 -15.72 -10.57 -28.12
N LEU A 458 -15.73 -11.20 -26.91
CA LEU A 458 -16.85 -12.05 -26.50
C LEU A 458 -18.13 -11.25 -26.28
N GLY A 459 -18.04 -10.02 -25.75
CA GLY A 459 -19.18 -9.14 -25.54
C GLY A 459 -19.81 -8.65 -26.86
N GLU A 460 -19.00 -8.40 -27.89
CA GLU A 460 -19.46 -8.05 -29.22
C GLU A 460 -20.12 -9.25 -29.92
N SER A 461 -19.59 -10.45 -29.75
CA SER A 461 -20.15 -11.69 -30.29
C SER A 461 -21.55 -11.96 -29.74
N ASP A 462 -21.77 -11.79 -28.43
CA ASP A 462 -23.08 -11.98 -27.79
C ASP A 462 -24.13 -10.95 -28.27
N GLN A 463 -23.70 -9.71 -28.52
CA GLN A 463 -24.61 -8.68 -29.07
C GLN A 463 -25.04 -8.95 -30.51
N ASN A 464 -24.15 -9.45 -31.34
CA ASN A 464 -24.43 -9.79 -32.74
C ASN A 464 -25.37 -11.01 -32.85
N THR A 465 -25.18 -12.03 -32.01
CA THR A 465 -26.06 -13.20 -31.97
C THR A 465 -27.48 -12.89 -31.47
N HIS A 466 -27.64 -11.91 -30.57
CA HIS A 466 -28.97 -11.46 -30.11
C HIS A 466 -29.60 -10.40 -31.01
N GLY A 467 -28.83 -9.75 -31.88
CA GLY A 467 -29.33 -8.80 -32.89
C GLY A 467 -29.96 -9.50 -34.11
N GLU A 468 -29.40 -10.63 -34.55
CA GLU A 468 -29.91 -11.40 -35.70
C GLU A 468 -31.21 -12.17 -35.39
N GLY A 469 -31.42 -12.57 -34.09
CA GLY A 469 -32.67 -13.26 -33.69
C GLY A 469 -33.91 -12.37 -33.50
N ARG A 470 -33.83 -11.06 -33.79
CA ARG A 470 -34.97 -10.13 -33.71
C ARG A 470 -35.51 -9.69 -35.07
N ASN A 471 -34.91 -10.16 -36.16
CA ASN A 471 -35.32 -9.86 -37.54
C ASN A 471 -35.94 -11.06 -38.26
N GLU A 472 -36.23 -12.14 -37.55
CA GLU A 472 -37.12 -13.22 -38.02
C GLU A 472 -38.41 -13.20 -37.15
#